data_0575dea26c9319181d3ddfa5d6ee07b5
#
_entry.id   0575dea26c9319181d3ddfa5d6ee07b5
#
_cell.length_a   1.000
_cell.length_b   1.000
_cell.length_c   1.000
_cell.angle_alpha   90.00
_cell.angle_beta   90.00
_cell.angle_gamma   90.00
#
_symmetry.space_group_name_H-M   'P 1'
#
loop_
_entity.id
_entity.type
_entity.pdbx_description
1 polymer ?
#
loop_
_entity_poly.entity_id
_entity_poly.type
_entity_poly.pdbx_seq_one_letter_code
_entity_poly.pdbx_strand_id
1 'polypeptide(L)'
;MKITDYFASIERGLRQNANISQVDAPQAFLISDDYNGLLRCRVHFWDGSFLDIYETISTELGYPVRISYAYTYLRDGKRVFRYDNAPHHPEIVTFPHHKHLGADERLAPTDQPTLGQILTEIEAWLGK
;
A
#
# COMPACT_ATOMS: atom_id res chain seq x y z
N MET A 1 19.80 6.65 -3.31
CA MET A 1 18.61 6.37 -4.15
C MET A 1 17.77 7.63 -4.23
N LYS A 2 17.44 8.08 -5.43
CA LYS A 2 16.49 9.19 -5.58
C LYS A 2 15.06 8.70 -5.47
N ILE A 3 14.15 9.57 -5.07
CA ILE A 3 12.73 9.22 -4.93
C ILE A 3 12.13 8.75 -6.26
N THR A 4 12.60 9.30 -7.39
CA THR A 4 12.16 8.88 -8.73
C THR A 4 12.54 7.44 -9.02
N ASP A 5 13.67 6.94 -8.51
CA ASP A 5 14.08 5.54 -8.68
C ASP A 5 13.15 4.60 -7.91
N TYR A 6 12.76 5.02 -6.70
CA TYR A 6 11.80 4.25 -5.89
C TYR A 6 10.45 4.15 -6.62
N PHE A 7 9.92 5.29 -7.07
CA PHE A 7 8.63 5.32 -7.78
C PHE A 7 8.66 4.47 -9.05
N ALA A 8 9.76 4.55 -9.82
CA ALA A 8 9.91 3.74 -11.03
C ALA A 8 9.91 2.25 -10.71
N SER A 9 10.54 1.83 -9.60
CA SER A 9 10.57 0.43 -9.19
C SER A 9 9.20 -0.08 -8.77
N ILE A 10 8.43 0.72 -8.03
CA ILE A 10 7.05 0.39 -7.65
C ILE A 10 6.17 0.24 -8.91
N GLU A 11 6.22 1.22 -9.80
CA GLU A 11 5.43 1.19 -11.03
C GLU A 11 5.76 -0.03 -11.88
N ARG A 12 7.04 -0.35 -12.03
CA ARG A 12 7.48 -1.54 -12.77
C ARG A 12 6.94 -2.82 -12.15
N GLY A 13 7.05 -2.96 -10.83
CA GLY A 13 6.53 -4.14 -10.12
C GLY A 13 5.02 -4.30 -10.29
N LEU A 14 4.26 -3.21 -10.24
CA LEU A 14 2.82 -3.26 -10.45
C LEU A 14 2.47 -3.64 -11.89
N ARG A 15 3.17 -3.08 -12.87
CA ARG A 15 2.91 -3.38 -14.30
C ARG A 15 3.26 -4.82 -14.68
N GLN A 16 4.20 -5.44 -13.99
CA GLN A 16 4.60 -6.83 -14.24
C GLN A 16 3.69 -7.86 -13.57
N ASN A 17 2.79 -7.43 -12.68
CA ASN A 17 1.89 -8.35 -11.98
C ASN A 17 0.72 -8.72 -12.88
N ALA A 18 0.59 -10.03 -13.19
CA ALA A 18 -0.42 -10.55 -14.12
C ALA A 18 -1.87 -10.39 -13.60
N ASN A 19 -2.06 -10.21 -12.31
CA ASN A 19 -3.39 -10.04 -11.72
C ASN A 19 -3.88 -8.59 -11.80
N ILE A 20 -3.01 -7.65 -12.13
CA ILE A 20 -3.34 -6.23 -12.22
C ILE A 20 -3.76 -5.91 -13.64
N SER A 21 -4.99 -5.41 -13.80
CA SER A 21 -5.54 -5.02 -15.09
C SER A 21 -5.26 -3.56 -15.44
N GLN A 22 -5.15 -2.70 -14.42
CA GLN A 22 -4.95 -1.27 -14.61
C GLN A 22 -4.38 -0.64 -13.35
N VAL A 23 -3.47 0.29 -13.50
CA VAL A 23 -3.01 1.18 -12.44
C VAL A 23 -3.50 2.57 -12.81
N ASP A 24 -4.32 3.18 -11.95
CA ASP A 24 -4.74 4.56 -12.15
C ASP A 24 -3.51 5.42 -11.96
N ALA A 25 -3.05 5.88 -13.09
CA ALA A 25 -1.85 6.64 -13.16
C ALA A 25 -2.12 8.04 -12.69
N PRO A 26 -1.12 8.59 -12.39
CA PRO A 26 -0.52 8.94 -11.14
C PRO A 26 -0.83 10.37 -10.87
N GLN A 27 -1.89 10.59 -10.34
CA GLN A 27 -2.08 11.71 -9.46
C GLN A 27 -1.12 11.58 -8.28
N ALA A 28 -0.12 10.72 -8.46
CA ALA A 28 0.32 9.87 -7.41
C ALA A 28 1.73 10.15 -6.94
N PHE A 29 2.56 10.68 -7.80
CA PHE A 29 3.96 10.84 -7.45
C PHE A 29 4.24 12.32 -7.22
N LEU A 30 3.83 12.81 -6.04
CA LEU A 30 4.19 14.16 -5.64
C LEU A 30 5.60 14.13 -5.06
N ILE A 31 6.52 14.79 -5.76
CA ILE A 31 7.92 14.88 -5.37
C ILE A 31 8.10 16.21 -4.65
N SER A 32 8.55 16.17 -3.38
CA SER A 32 8.90 17.38 -2.66
C SER A 32 10.35 17.77 -2.88
N ASP A 33 11.25 16.79 -3.02
CA ASP A 33 12.66 17.00 -3.38
C ASP A 33 13.23 15.68 -3.96
N ASP A 34 14.56 15.61 -4.16
CA ASP A 34 15.21 14.44 -4.75
C ASP A 34 15.02 13.15 -3.96
N TYR A 35 14.71 13.23 -2.67
CA TYR A 35 14.71 12.10 -1.75
C TYR A 35 13.38 11.87 -1.05
N ASN A 36 12.44 12.79 -1.15
CA ASN A 36 11.18 12.74 -0.43
C ASN A 36 9.99 12.90 -1.36
N GLY A 37 8.94 12.15 -1.10
CA GLY A 37 7.74 12.22 -1.91
C GLY A 37 6.55 11.48 -1.32
N LEU A 38 5.46 11.56 -2.05
CA LEU A 38 4.18 10.92 -1.72
C LEU A 38 3.74 10.07 -2.90
N LEU A 39 3.30 8.86 -2.61
CA LEU A 39 2.70 7.95 -3.57
C LEU A 39 1.23 7.76 -3.21
N ARG A 40 0.35 7.96 -4.20
CA ARG A 40 -1.08 7.64 -4.06
C ARG A 40 -1.58 7.10 -5.38
N CYS A 41 -1.99 5.84 -5.42
CA CYS A 41 -2.55 5.25 -6.63
C CYS A 41 -3.60 4.20 -6.30
N ARG A 42 -4.43 3.88 -7.30
CA ARG A 42 -5.39 2.78 -7.23
C ARG A 42 -4.99 1.71 -8.22
N VAL A 43 -4.89 0.49 -7.72
CA VAL A 43 -4.51 -0.69 -8.50
C VAL A 43 -5.74 -1.56 -8.69
N HIS A 44 -6.16 -1.77 -9.93
CA HIS A 44 -7.33 -2.59 -10.27
C HIS A 44 -6.91 -4.00 -10.63
N PHE A 45 -7.63 -4.99 -10.10
CA PHE A 45 -7.41 -6.40 -10.41
C PHE A 45 -8.44 -6.89 -11.45
N TRP A 46 -8.13 -8.01 -12.09
CA TRP A 46 -8.96 -8.54 -13.17
C TRP A 46 -10.40 -8.89 -12.76
N ASP A 47 -10.65 -9.09 -11.46
CA ASP A 47 -11.96 -9.44 -10.94
C ASP A 47 -12.80 -8.21 -10.51
N GLY A 48 -12.31 -7.01 -10.77
CA GLY A 48 -13.00 -5.76 -10.42
C GLY A 48 -12.69 -5.22 -9.02
N SER A 49 -11.97 -5.97 -8.19
CA SER A 49 -11.51 -5.48 -6.90
C SER A 49 -10.33 -4.51 -7.09
N PHE A 50 -10.01 -3.72 -6.07
CA PHE A 50 -8.91 -2.78 -6.17
C PHE A 50 -8.20 -2.54 -4.83
N LEU A 51 -6.95 -2.12 -4.93
CA LEU A 51 -6.10 -1.75 -3.80
C LEU A 51 -5.77 -0.26 -3.91
N ASP A 52 -6.10 0.49 -2.87
CA ASP A 52 -5.63 1.86 -2.73
C ASP A 52 -4.32 1.88 -1.98
N ILE A 53 -3.31 2.48 -2.58
CA ILE A 53 -1.97 2.61 -2.02
C ILE A 53 -1.72 4.07 -1.66
N TYR A 54 -1.27 4.29 -0.43
CA TYR A 54 -0.82 5.58 0.04
C TYR A 54 0.51 5.40 0.78
N GLU A 55 1.51 6.21 0.44
CA GLU A 55 2.80 6.22 1.13
C GLU A 55 3.37 7.63 1.14
N THR A 56 3.93 8.04 2.28
CA THR A 56 4.91 9.11 2.30
C THR A 56 6.28 8.47 2.53
N ILE A 57 7.27 8.84 1.70
CA ILE A 57 8.52 8.08 1.61
C ILE A 57 9.70 9.04 1.66
N SER A 58 10.75 8.63 2.36
CA SER A 58 12.08 9.23 2.30
C SER A 58 13.09 8.20 1.82
N THR A 59 13.98 8.62 0.94
CA THR A 59 15.14 7.83 0.48
C THR A 59 16.47 8.44 0.92
N GLU A 60 16.44 9.36 1.89
CA GLU A 60 17.62 10.09 2.36
C GLU A 60 18.70 9.18 2.94
N LEU A 61 18.31 8.04 3.51
CA LEU A 61 19.25 7.07 4.10
C LEU A 61 19.88 6.13 3.06
N GLY A 62 19.58 6.31 1.77
CA GLY A 62 20.06 5.45 0.69
C GLY A 62 19.14 4.27 0.37
N TYR A 63 18.07 4.09 1.11
CA TYR A 63 17.04 3.09 0.89
C TYR A 63 15.66 3.69 1.23
N PRO A 64 14.56 3.14 0.72
CA PRO A 64 13.25 3.72 0.96
C PRO A 64 12.77 3.44 2.38
N VAL A 65 12.31 4.51 3.06
CA VAL A 65 11.66 4.44 4.35
C VAL A 65 10.24 4.96 4.19
N ARG A 66 9.25 4.15 4.52
CA ARG A 66 7.86 4.57 4.53
C ARG A 66 7.56 5.25 5.86
N ILE A 67 7.47 6.58 5.81
CA ILE A 67 7.19 7.39 7.01
C ILE A 67 5.75 7.19 7.45
N SER A 68 4.82 7.24 6.49
CA SER A 68 3.43 6.85 6.71
C SER A 68 2.94 6.03 5.53
N TYR A 69 2.00 5.13 5.79
CA TYR A 69 1.42 4.31 4.73
C TYR A 69 -0.01 3.89 5.07
N ALA A 70 -0.77 3.61 4.02
CA ALA A 70 -2.06 2.94 4.12
C ALA A 70 -2.30 2.13 2.84
N TYR A 71 -2.65 0.87 3.02
CA TYR A 71 -2.99 -0.03 1.92
C TYR A 71 -4.38 -0.59 2.20
N THR A 72 -5.35 -0.19 1.39
CA THR A 72 -6.76 -0.55 1.60
C THR A 72 -7.26 -1.38 0.42
N TYR A 73 -7.67 -2.61 0.69
CA TYR A 73 -8.20 -3.52 -0.32
C TYR A 73 -9.71 -3.59 -0.23
N LEU A 74 -10.39 -3.37 -1.37
CA LEU A 74 -11.84 -3.32 -1.46
C LEU A 74 -12.36 -4.33 -2.50
N ARG A 75 -13.46 -5.00 -2.15
CA ARG A 75 -14.22 -5.91 -3.01
C ARG A 75 -15.69 -5.57 -2.88
N ASP A 76 -16.37 -5.41 -4.03
CA ASP A 76 -17.80 -5.11 -4.07
C ASP A 76 -18.18 -3.91 -3.18
N GLY A 77 -17.34 -2.88 -3.19
CA GLY A 77 -17.56 -1.66 -2.41
C GLY A 77 -17.31 -1.78 -0.92
N LYS A 78 -16.80 -2.93 -0.45
CA LYS A 78 -16.53 -3.18 0.96
C LYS A 78 -15.05 -3.37 1.21
N ARG A 79 -14.57 -2.77 2.30
CA ARG A 79 -13.19 -3.00 2.74
C ARG A 79 -13.02 -4.44 3.21
N VAL A 80 -12.02 -5.11 2.63
CA VAL A 80 -11.59 -6.45 3.07
C VAL A 80 -10.54 -6.33 4.17
N PHE A 81 -9.54 -5.46 3.95
CA PHE A 81 -8.54 -5.16 4.96
C PHE A 81 -7.93 -3.79 4.70
N ARG A 82 -7.26 -3.25 5.72
CA ARG A 82 -6.43 -2.06 5.61
C ARG A 82 -5.22 -2.20 6.52
N TYR A 83 -4.04 -2.05 5.95
CA TYR A 83 -2.79 -1.90 6.71
C TYR A 83 -2.46 -0.43 6.78
N ASP A 84 -2.12 0.08 7.97
CA ASP A 84 -1.60 1.43 8.10
C ASP A 84 -0.76 1.58 9.38
N ASN A 85 -0.04 2.68 9.49
CA ASN A 85 0.78 3.02 10.64
C ASN A 85 0.35 4.33 11.30
N ALA A 86 -0.89 4.73 11.17
CA ALA A 86 -1.39 5.90 11.88
C ALA A 86 -1.31 5.64 13.40
N PRO A 87 -0.82 6.61 14.21
CA PRO A 87 -0.56 6.38 15.63
C PRO A 87 -1.80 6.49 16.50
N HIS A 88 -2.85 5.74 16.19
CA HIS A 88 -4.16 5.82 16.86
C HIS A 88 -4.45 4.66 17.82
N HIS A 89 -3.63 3.60 17.81
CA HIS A 89 -3.88 2.39 18.58
C HIS A 89 -2.63 1.96 19.37
N PRO A 90 -2.23 2.74 20.40
CA PRO A 90 -1.00 2.44 21.16
C PRO A 90 -1.09 1.15 21.98
N GLU A 91 -2.30 0.59 22.15
CA GLU A 91 -2.53 -0.68 22.85
C GLU A 91 -2.07 -1.89 22.03
N ILE A 92 -1.89 -1.76 20.72
CA ILE A 92 -1.46 -2.85 19.86
C ILE A 92 0.05 -3.05 19.99
N VAL A 93 0.48 -4.31 20.18
CA VAL A 93 1.89 -4.67 20.43
C VAL A 93 2.83 -4.24 19.31
N THR A 94 2.35 -4.16 18.07
CA THR A 94 3.14 -3.74 16.91
C THR A 94 3.03 -2.24 16.62
N PHE A 95 2.46 -1.48 17.54
CA PHE A 95 2.29 -0.04 17.36
C PHE A 95 3.54 0.62 16.75
N PRO A 96 3.41 1.50 15.75
CA PRO A 96 2.16 2.03 15.18
C PRO A 96 1.54 1.15 14.08
N HIS A 97 2.16 0.03 13.71
CA HIS A 97 1.71 -0.84 12.63
C HIS A 97 0.50 -1.66 13.07
N HIS A 98 -0.56 -1.64 12.27
CA HIS A 98 -1.76 -2.42 12.56
C HIS A 98 -2.53 -2.73 11.29
N LYS A 99 -3.43 -3.72 11.40
CA LYS A 99 -4.28 -4.16 10.30
C LYS A 99 -5.74 -4.09 10.76
N HIS A 100 -6.57 -3.39 9.97
CA HIS A 100 -8.02 -3.43 10.11
C HIS A 100 -8.56 -4.65 9.39
N LEU A 101 -9.40 -5.44 10.06
CA LEU A 101 -9.98 -6.67 9.52
C LEU A 101 -11.42 -6.43 9.08
N GLY A 102 -11.69 -6.61 7.80
CA GLY A 102 -13.02 -6.43 7.25
C GLY A 102 -13.47 -4.97 7.25
N ALA A 103 -14.77 -4.75 7.34
CA ALA A 103 -15.38 -3.41 7.26
C ALA A 103 -15.71 -2.82 8.63
N ASP A 104 -15.48 -3.54 9.71
CA ASP A 104 -15.79 -3.12 11.08
C ASP A 104 -14.55 -2.61 11.84
N GLU A 105 -14.67 -2.51 13.17
CA GLU A 105 -13.64 -1.95 14.04
C GLU A 105 -12.58 -2.96 14.50
N ARG A 106 -12.59 -4.20 13.96
CA ARG A 106 -11.63 -5.22 14.38
C ARG A 106 -10.23 -4.89 13.92
N LEU A 107 -9.27 -5.03 14.82
CA LEU A 107 -7.86 -4.76 14.58
C LEU A 107 -7.01 -5.99 14.87
N ALA A 108 -5.89 -6.11 14.15
CA ALA A 108 -4.89 -7.14 14.41
C ALA A 108 -3.50 -6.51 14.44
N PRO A 109 -2.60 -7.03 15.28
CA PRO A 109 -1.20 -6.66 15.22
C PRO A 109 -0.57 -7.17 13.91
N THR A 110 0.38 -6.44 13.38
CA THR A 110 1.13 -6.81 12.19
C THR A 110 2.47 -6.09 12.19
N ASP A 111 3.50 -6.73 11.64
CA ASP A 111 4.70 -6.01 11.29
C ASP A 111 4.40 -5.11 10.07
N GLN A 112 5.30 -4.19 9.78
CA GLN A 112 5.19 -3.36 8.59
C GLN A 112 5.17 -4.27 7.35
N PRO A 113 4.07 -4.30 6.56
CA PRO A 113 4.00 -5.18 5.40
C PRO A 113 4.82 -4.65 4.25
N THR A 114 5.31 -5.54 3.40
CA THR A 114 5.81 -5.15 2.09
C THR A 114 4.65 -5.13 1.09
N LEU A 115 4.79 -4.37 0.01
CA LEU A 115 3.78 -4.37 -1.05
C LEU A 115 3.62 -5.79 -1.64
N GLY A 116 4.73 -6.52 -1.80
CA GLY A 116 4.69 -7.91 -2.28
C GLY A 116 3.85 -8.83 -1.39
N GLN A 117 3.98 -8.69 -0.07
CA GLN A 117 3.18 -9.47 0.89
C GLN A 117 1.69 -9.15 0.76
N ILE A 118 1.36 -7.87 0.58
CA ILE A 118 -0.03 -7.42 0.39
C ILE A 118 -0.61 -7.99 -0.90
N LEU A 119 0.14 -7.92 -1.99
CA LEU A 119 -0.31 -8.46 -3.28
C LEU A 119 -0.50 -9.98 -3.21
N THR A 120 0.36 -10.69 -2.49
CA THR A 120 0.20 -12.14 -2.26
C THR A 120 -1.06 -12.45 -1.46
N GLU A 121 -1.35 -11.66 -0.43
CA GLU A 121 -2.59 -11.82 0.34
C GLU A 121 -3.82 -11.61 -0.55
N ILE A 122 -3.78 -10.60 -1.42
CA ILE A 122 -4.88 -10.31 -2.36
C ILE A 122 -5.11 -11.47 -3.32
N GLU A 123 -4.07 -12.15 -3.79
CA GLU A 123 -4.21 -13.30 -4.68
C GLU A 123 -5.18 -14.36 -4.13
N ALA A 124 -5.18 -14.56 -2.81
CA ALA A 124 -6.10 -15.52 -2.18
C ALA A 124 -7.57 -15.12 -2.28
N TRP A 125 -7.85 -13.85 -2.55
CA TRP A 125 -9.21 -13.32 -2.69
C TRP A 125 -9.69 -13.27 -4.13
N LEU A 126 -8.79 -13.25 -5.11
CA LEU A 126 -9.16 -13.03 -6.51
C LEU A 126 -10.08 -14.14 -7.03
N GLY A 127 -11.15 -13.73 -7.71
CA GLY A 127 -12.13 -14.63 -8.30
C GLY A 127 -13.15 -15.21 -7.31
N LYS A 128 -13.16 -14.75 -6.09
CA LYS A 128 -14.08 -15.30 -5.07
C LYS A 128 -15.36 -14.52 -4.90
#